data_c8f2899abc28a2eba1ca7576c18df375
#
_entry.id   c8f2899abc28a2eba1ca7576c18df375
#
_cell.length_a   1.000
_cell.length_b   1.000
_cell.length_c   1.000
_cell.angle_alpha   90.00
_cell.angle_beta   90.00
_cell.angle_gamma   90.00
#
_symmetry.space_group_name_H-M   'P 1'
#
loop_
_entity.id
_entity.type
_entity.pdbx_description
1 polymer ?
#
loop_
_entity_poly.entity_id
_entity_poly.type
_entity_poly.pdbx_seq_one_letter_code
_entity_poly.pdbx_strand_id
1 'polypeptide(L)'
;MKHSYIKVFLTLCLLLFGFTTQAQIVSSDEDEVIITDNQGNEEDIDFPEAMNEDVDSLLSLYHAKAYLSIDENCQMRDINPVFSQEVYIERLRSLPTVMEMPYNEVVQTFIDRYTGRLRRSVSFMLGASNFFIPIFEEALEAYQLPLELKYLPIIESALKPNAVSRAGAAGLWQFMITTGKDYGLEINSLVDERRDPLKASYAAAHYLSDLYKIFNDWNLVIAAYNCGPATINKAIHRANGEKDYWKIYPYLPRETRGYVPAFIAANYAMTYYCEHNICPMQCELPVKTDTVMVNRDIHLSQISEILDIDLEMLRSLNPSYRRDVVPGNTKPSPIRMLPTDITRFIDQQNTIYEHRASELLTKRSTVAVTIDNSYSRKSSKGRRSRTYNRKSKSLASKSVTIRKGDTLGAIAKRNGTTVANLRRLNGISGNDIRAGKRIRVK
;
A
#
# COMPACT_ATOMS: atom_id res chain seq x y z
N MET A 1 39.12 -58.02 29.17
CA MET A 1 37.76 -57.46 29.04
C MET A 1 37.68 -55.92 29.07
N LYS A 2 38.75 -55.17 28.72
CA LYS A 2 38.71 -53.68 28.70
C LYS A 2 38.81 -53.01 27.30
N HIS A 3 39.02 -53.80 26.24
CA HIS A 3 39.15 -53.29 24.89
C HIS A 3 37.86 -53.37 24.03
N SER A 4 36.83 -54.08 24.52
CA SER A 4 35.61 -54.29 23.74
C SER A 4 34.59 -53.14 23.93
N TYR A 5 34.61 -52.43 25.05
CA TYR A 5 33.66 -51.34 25.33
C TYR A 5 34.02 -50.01 24.65
N ILE A 6 35.28 -49.78 24.33
CA ILE A 6 35.70 -48.54 23.64
C ILE A 6 35.26 -48.52 22.17
N LYS A 7 35.25 -49.70 21.50
CA LYS A 7 34.79 -49.78 20.11
C LYS A 7 33.28 -49.61 19.94
N VAL A 8 32.49 -50.08 20.93
CA VAL A 8 31.02 -49.93 20.90
C VAL A 8 30.63 -48.47 21.20
N PHE A 9 31.37 -47.78 22.07
CA PHE A 9 31.08 -46.37 22.38
C PHE A 9 31.44 -45.43 21.24
N LEU A 10 32.53 -45.71 20.49
CA LEU A 10 32.88 -44.91 19.30
C LEU A 10 31.90 -45.13 18.14
N THR A 11 31.34 -46.33 18.00
CA THR A 11 30.36 -46.61 16.93
C THR A 11 29.00 -46.02 17.25
N LEU A 12 28.65 -45.90 18.53
CA LEU A 12 27.39 -45.29 18.97
C LEU A 12 27.43 -43.74 18.87
N CYS A 13 28.61 -43.12 19.09
CA CYS A 13 28.80 -41.67 18.89
C CYS A 13 28.82 -41.27 17.41
N LEU A 14 29.21 -42.14 16.49
CA LEU A 14 29.18 -41.86 15.05
C LEU A 14 27.77 -42.00 14.42
N LEU A 15 26.84 -42.67 15.12
CA LEU A 15 25.45 -42.78 14.67
C LEU A 15 24.57 -41.61 15.18
N LEU A 16 25.06 -40.79 16.12
CA LEU A 16 24.32 -39.60 16.62
C LEU A 16 24.65 -38.27 15.90
N PHE A 17 25.61 -38.27 14.99
CA PHE A 17 25.99 -37.09 14.20
C PHE A 17 25.51 -37.14 12.76
N GLY A 18 24.60 -38.02 12.39
CA GLY A 18 24.13 -38.26 11.01
C GLY A 18 22.72 -37.77 10.66
N PHE A 19 22.06 -36.99 11.53
CA PHE A 19 20.79 -36.35 11.18
C PHE A 19 20.88 -34.84 11.42
N THR A 20 21.69 -34.15 10.61
CA THR A 20 21.34 -32.77 10.27
C THR A 20 20.15 -32.87 9.32
N THR A 21 18.95 -32.87 9.86
CA THR A 21 17.79 -32.44 9.09
C THR A 21 18.09 -30.99 8.70
N GLN A 22 18.56 -30.79 7.47
CA GLN A 22 18.30 -29.54 6.77
C GLN A 22 16.78 -29.38 6.83
N ALA A 23 16.33 -28.48 7.69
CA ALA A 23 15.03 -27.88 7.52
C ALA A 23 15.09 -27.22 6.13
N GLN A 24 14.58 -27.90 5.13
CA GLN A 24 14.11 -27.23 3.96
C GLN A 24 13.09 -26.22 4.47
N ILE A 25 13.47 -24.95 4.42
CA ILE A 25 12.51 -23.86 4.41
C ILE A 25 11.72 -24.12 3.11
N VAL A 26 10.65 -24.90 3.24
CA VAL A 26 9.54 -24.84 2.31
C VAL A 26 9.02 -23.43 2.53
N SER A 27 9.33 -22.51 1.64
CA SER A 27 8.56 -21.30 1.45
C SER A 27 7.17 -21.78 1.04
N SER A 28 6.32 -22.04 2.02
CA SER A 28 4.89 -22.11 1.77
C SER A 28 4.50 -20.73 1.23
N ASP A 29 3.91 -20.67 0.07
CA ASP A 29 3.20 -19.49 -0.43
C ASP A 29 2.00 -19.27 0.50
N GLU A 30 2.29 -18.76 1.73
CA GLU A 30 1.31 -18.47 2.78
C GLU A 30 0.46 -17.22 2.45
N ASP A 31 0.65 -16.65 1.27
CA ASP A 31 -0.03 -15.44 0.81
C ASP A 31 -1.29 -15.73 -0.01
N GLU A 32 -1.59 -17.01 -0.30
CA GLU A 32 -2.79 -17.44 -1.01
C GLU A 32 -3.76 -18.16 -0.05
N VAL A 33 -5.05 -17.79 -0.14
CA VAL A 33 -6.15 -18.53 0.50
C VAL A 33 -6.76 -19.45 -0.53
N ILE A 34 -6.71 -20.74 -0.27
CA ILE A 34 -7.40 -21.73 -1.08
C ILE A 34 -8.77 -21.98 -0.44
N ILE A 35 -9.83 -21.72 -1.18
CA ILE A 35 -11.20 -21.97 -0.75
C ILE A 35 -11.81 -23.00 -1.67
N THR A 36 -12.42 -24.02 -1.09
CA THR A 36 -13.14 -25.05 -1.83
C THR A 36 -14.60 -24.62 -1.94
N ASP A 37 -15.10 -24.46 -3.18
CA ASP A 37 -16.52 -24.15 -3.39
C ASP A 37 -17.41 -25.37 -3.09
N ASN A 38 -18.74 -25.15 -3.07
CA ASN A 38 -19.73 -26.21 -2.83
C ASN A 38 -19.72 -27.33 -3.92
N GLN A 39 -18.92 -27.17 -4.98
CA GLN A 39 -18.74 -28.15 -6.06
C GLN A 39 -17.38 -28.87 -5.97
N GLY A 40 -16.56 -28.53 -4.95
CA GLY A 40 -15.25 -29.11 -4.74
C GLY A 40 -14.13 -28.49 -5.58
N ASN A 41 -14.35 -27.33 -6.20
CA ASN A 41 -13.31 -26.61 -6.91
C ASN A 41 -12.53 -25.75 -5.91
N GLU A 42 -11.21 -25.83 -5.98
CA GLU A 42 -10.31 -24.98 -5.22
C GLU A 42 -10.17 -23.62 -5.91
N GLU A 43 -10.41 -22.54 -5.20
CA GLU A 43 -10.19 -21.16 -5.64
C GLU A 43 -9.15 -20.46 -4.77
N ASP A 44 -8.17 -19.85 -5.42
CA ASP A 44 -7.16 -19.03 -4.75
C ASP A 44 -7.66 -17.60 -4.61
N ILE A 45 -7.49 -17.03 -3.41
CA ILE A 45 -7.81 -15.64 -3.10
C ILE A 45 -6.55 -14.95 -2.59
N ASP A 46 -6.21 -13.81 -3.19
CA ASP A 46 -5.09 -12.98 -2.73
C ASP A 46 -5.52 -12.13 -1.53
N PHE A 47 -4.64 -12.01 -0.53
CA PHE A 47 -4.80 -11.03 0.55
C PHE A 47 -4.44 -9.63 0.06
N PRO A 48 -5.12 -8.57 0.57
CA PRO A 48 -4.69 -7.20 0.35
C PRO A 48 -3.21 -7.01 0.72
N GLU A 49 -2.46 -6.19 -0.06
CA GLU A 49 -1.01 -6.01 0.09
C GLU A 49 -0.61 -5.63 1.53
N ALA A 50 -1.42 -4.78 2.19
CA ALA A 50 -1.18 -4.39 3.59
C ALA A 50 -1.27 -5.54 4.61
N MET A 51 -1.96 -6.64 4.30
CA MET A 51 -2.04 -7.82 5.15
C MET A 51 -0.84 -8.76 5.00
N ASN A 52 -0.01 -8.58 4.00
CA ASN A 52 1.17 -9.41 3.73
C ASN A 52 2.45 -8.82 4.31
N GLU A 53 2.41 -7.59 4.84
CA GLU A 53 3.57 -6.94 5.42
C GLU A 53 3.80 -7.36 6.88
N ASP A 54 5.05 -7.66 7.23
CA ASP A 54 5.48 -7.93 8.59
C ASP A 54 5.53 -6.66 9.45
N VAL A 55 5.19 -6.77 10.75
CA VAL A 55 5.18 -5.65 11.69
C VAL A 55 6.56 -4.99 11.83
N ASP A 56 7.65 -5.76 11.79
CA ASP A 56 8.98 -5.19 11.91
C ASP A 56 9.36 -4.40 10.65
N SER A 57 8.91 -4.84 9.48
CA SER A 57 8.94 -4.07 8.24
C SER A 57 8.03 -2.82 8.32
N LEU A 58 6.84 -2.99 8.88
CA LEU A 58 5.91 -1.91 9.15
C LEU A 58 6.52 -0.84 10.07
N LEU A 59 7.12 -1.25 11.19
CA LEU A 59 7.74 -0.36 12.16
C LEU A 59 9.01 0.31 11.62
N SER A 60 9.78 -0.35 10.73
CA SER A 60 10.99 0.22 10.13
C SER A 60 10.71 1.29 9.09
N LEU A 61 9.61 1.19 8.37
CA LEU A 61 9.15 2.17 7.37
C LEU A 61 8.46 3.38 8.02
N TYR A 62 8.17 3.32 9.31
CA TYR A 62 7.45 4.34 10.04
C TYR A 62 8.43 5.22 10.81
N HIS A 63 8.45 6.49 10.48
CA HIS A 63 9.03 7.49 11.35
C HIS A 63 8.32 7.53 12.72
N ALA A 64 7.09 7.01 12.80
CA ALA A 64 6.31 6.88 14.02
C ALA A 64 6.77 5.76 14.98
N LYS A 65 7.82 5.00 14.69
CA LYS A 65 8.37 4.00 15.64
C LYS A 65 8.70 4.60 17.01
N ALA A 66 9.06 5.87 17.03
CA ALA A 66 9.30 6.63 18.25
C ALA A 66 8.03 6.96 19.04
N TYR A 67 6.84 6.87 18.42
CA TYR A 67 5.56 7.29 19.02
C TYR A 67 4.58 6.15 19.27
N LEU A 68 4.98 4.92 18.97
CA LEU A 68 4.20 3.72 19.24
C LEU A 68 5.02 2.77 20.11
N SER A 69 4.56 2.54 21.32
CA SER A 69 5.16 1.64 22.30
C SER A 69 4.17 0.56 22.72
N ILE A 70 4.71 -0.56 23.20
CA ILE A 70 3.89 -1.62 23.80
C ILE A 70 3.30 -1.06 25.08
N ASP A 71 1.99 -1.29 25.31
CA ASP A 71 1.37 -0.98 26.58
C ASP A 71 1.78 -1.99 27.63
N GLU A 72 2.74 -1.63 28.48
CA GLU A 72 3.24 -2.47 29.58
C GLU A 72 2.16 -2.77 30.65
N ASN A 73 1.09 -1.97 30.70
CA ASN A 73 -0.02 -2.17 31.62
C ASN A 73 -1.06 -3.15 31.10
N CYS A 74 -0.99 -3.53 29.83
CA CYS A 74 -1.91 -4.49 29.26
C CYS A 74 -1.58 -5.92 29.72
N GLN A 75 -2.47 -6.50 30.51
CA GLN A 75 -2.30 -7.84 31.10
C GLN A 75 -2.96 -8.97 30.27
N MET A 76 -3.35 -8.69 29.03
CA MET A 76 -3.94 -9.71 28.17
C MET A 76 -2.90 -10.78 27.81
N ARG A 77 -3.32 -12.05 27.86
CA ARG A 77 -2.45 -13.16 27.45
C ARG A 77 -2.26 -13.14 25.94
N ASP A 78 -1.06 -13.41 25.46
CA ASP A 78 -0.79 -13.53 24.02
C ASP A 78 -1.25 -14.90 23.47
N ILE A 79 -2.52 -15.17 23.66
CA ILE A 79 -3.21 -16.38 23.17
C ILE A 79 -4.47 -15.92 22.44
N ASN A 80 -4.63 -16.36 21.19
CA ASN A 80 -5.87 -16.12 20.44
C ASN A 80 -6.94 -17.15 20.87
N PRO A 81 -8.02 -16.75 21.56
CA PRO A 81 -9.12 -17.66 21.86
C PRO A 81 -9.82 -18.12 20.58
N VAL A 82 -10.19 -19.38 20.54
CA VAL A 82 -10.99 -19.98 19.47
C VAL A 82 -12.46 -19.95 19.90
N PHE A 83 -13.32 -19.41 19.07
CA PHE A 83 -14.76 -19.34 19.30
C PHE A 83 -15.50 -20.26 18.32
N SER A 84 -16.75 -20.61 18.66
CA SER A 84 -17.63 -21.32 17.72
C SER A 84 -18.11 -20.38 16.61
N GLN A 85 -18.55 -20.95 15.49
CA GLN A 85 -19.05 -20.21 14.34
C GLN A 85 -20.21 -19.28 14.71
N GLU A 86 -21.09 -19.72 15.62
CA GLU A 86 -22.24 -18.95 16.08
C GLU A 86 -21.81 -17.65 16.78
N VAL A 87 -20.71 -17.67 17.52
CA VAL A 87 -20.15 -16.48 18.17
C VAL A 87 -19.68 -15.46 17.15
N TYR A 88 -19.00 -15.88 16.08
CA TYR A 88 -18.57 -14.98 15.00
C TYR A 88 -19.76 -14.39 14.26
N ILE A 89 -20.78 -15.21 13.95
CA ILE A 89 -22.03 -14.75 13.31
C ILE A 89 -22.72 -13.70 14.18
N GLU A 90 -22.87 -13.96 15.46
CA GLU A 90 -23.54 -13.05 16.41
C GLU A 90 -22.78 -11.73 16.53
N ARG A 91 -21.44 -11.79 16.68
CA ARG A 91 -20.58 -10.60 16.75
C ARG A 91 -20.65 -9.74 15.47
N LEU A 92 -20.62 -10.36 14.29
CA LEU A 92 -20.72 -9.64 13.02
C LEU A 92 -22.09 -8.98 12.88
N ARG A 93 -23.18 -9.62 13.31
CA ARG A 93 -24.52 -9.04 13.34
C ARG A 93 -24.68 -7.90 14.35
N SER A 94 -23.91 -7.95 15.44
CA SER A 94 -23.94 -6.96 16.52
C SER A 94 -23.04 -5.76 16.26
N LEU A 95 -22.27 -5.74 15.15
CA LEU A 95 -21.48 -4.58 14.79
C LEU A 95 -22.41 -3.36 14.54
N PRO A 96 -22.05 -2.17 15.07
CA PRO A 96 -22.86 -0.96 14.87
C PRO A 96 -22.62 -0.37 13.47
N THR A 97 -22.98 -1.12 12.44
CA THR A 97 -22.75 -0.77 11.04
C THR A 97 -24.08 -0.63 10.28
N VAL A 98 -24.10 0.28 9.30
CA VAL A 98 -25.22 0.42 8.35
C VAL A 98 -25.14 -0.68 7.28
N MET A 99 -23.91 -1.09 6.97
CA MET A 99 -23.64 -2.12 5.98
C MET A 99 -23.81 -3.50 6.59
N GLU A 100 -24.37 -4.44 5.81
CA GLU A 100 -24.40 -5.83 6.22
C GLU A 100 -22.98 -6.42 6.23
N MET A 101 -22.65 -7.11 7.33
CA MET A 101 -21.38 -7.82 7.54
C MET A 101 -21.63 -9.33 7.55
N PRO A 102 -21.87 -9.98 6.39
CA PRO A 102 -22.21 -11.39 6.35
C PRO A 102 -21.05 -12.26 6.78
N TYR A 103 -21.36 -13.35 7.49
CA TYR A 103 -20.42 -14.41 7.79
C TYR A 103 -20.40 -15.43 6.64
N ASN A 104 -19.22 -15.85 6.26
CA ASN A 104 -18.92 -17.05 5.47
C ASN A 104 -17.49 -17.53 5.74
N GLU A 105 -17.11 -18.68 5.19
CA GLU A 105 -15.77 -19.28 5.42
C GLU A 105 -14.64 -18.38 4.92
N VAL A 106 -14.86 -17.62 3.85
CA VAL A 106 -13.89 -16.65 3.36
C VAL A 106 -13.65 -15.57 4.40
N VAL A 107 -14.71 -14.95 4.92
CA VAL A 107 -14.64 -13.94 5.97
C VAL A 107 -13.97 -14.50 7.22
N GLN A 108 -14.29 -15.74 7.62
CA GLN A 108 -13.65 -16.39 8.76
C GLN A 108 -12.12 -16.49 8.58
N THR A 109 -11.66 -16.89 7.41
CA THR A 109 -10.22 -16.98 7.12
C THR A 109 -9.51 -15.64 7.31
N PHE A 110 -10.13 -14.54 6.87
CA PHE A 110 -9.57 -13.20 7.08
C PHE A 110 -9.61 -12.76 8.55
N ILE A 111 -10.65 -13.11 9.30
CA ILE A 111 -10.73 -12.87 10.74
C ILE A 111 -9.60 -13.61 11.45
N ASP A 112 -9.40 -14.90 11.15
CA ASP A 112 -8.36 -15.73 11.74
C ASP A 112 -6.95 -15.20 11.45
N ARG A 113 -6.75 -14.63 10.26
CA ARG A 113 -5.48 -14.00 9.89
C ARG A 113 -5.22 -12.74 10.73
N TYR A 114 -6.20 -11.85 10.90
CA TYR A 114 -6.05 -10.65 11.75
C TYR A 114 -5.84 -11.01 13.23
N THR A 115 -6.64 -11.93 13.76
CA THR A 115 -6.59 -12.30 15.18
C THR A 115 -5.47 -13.29 15.50
N GLY A 116 -4.92 -13.96 14.50
CA GLY A 116 -3.79 -14.90 14.59
C GLY A 116 -2.46 -14.26 14.15
N ARG A 117 -2.03 -14.53 12.91
CA ARG A 117 -0.72 -14.11 12.38
C ARG A 117 -0.48 -12.59 12.46
N LEU A 118 -1.51 -11.79 12.22
CA LEU A 118 -1.40 -10.32 12.17
C LEU A 118 -1.72 -9.63 13.50
N ARG A 119 -1.78 -10.33 14.63
CA ARG A 119 -2.09 -9.77 15.97
C ARG A 119 -1.27 -8.51 16.29
N ARG A 120 0.07 -8.57 16.05
CA ARG A 120 0.95 -7.42 16.27
C ARG A 120 0.61 -6.24 15.34
N SER A 121 0.26 -6.52 14.09
CA SER A 121 -0.21 -5.47 13.16
C SER A 121 -1.53 -4.86 13.62
N VAL A 122 -2.45 -5.67 14.15
CA VAL A 122 -3.70 -5.17 14.74
C VAL A 122 -3.42 -4.31 15.97
N SER A 123 -2.52 -4.74 16.87
CA SER A 123 -2.07 -3.95 18.02
C SER A 123 -1.54 -2.56 17.61
N PHE A 124 -0.69 -2.52 16.57
CA PHE A 124 -0.19 -1.29 15.95
C PHE A 124 -1.34 -0.43 15.40
N MET A 125 -2.23 -1.01 14.58
CA MET A 125 -3.34 -0.29 13.96
C MET A 125 -4.32 0.26 15.00
N LEU A 126 -4.57 -0.47 16.08
CA LEU A 126 -5.38 0.01 17.21
C LEU A 126 -4.76 1.24 17.88
N GLY A 127 -3.45 1.25 18.11
CA GLY A 127 -2.75 2.42 18.64
C GLY A 127 -2.83 3.62 17.69
N ALA A 128 -2.51 3.41 16.41
CA ALA A 128 -2.54 4.45 15.39
C ALA A 128 -3.96 4.98 15.12
N SER A 129 -4.99 4.14 15.32
CA SER A 129 -6.39 4.52 15.09
C SER A 129 -6.85 5.68 15.98
N ASN A 130 -6.29 5.84 17.18
CA ASN A 130 -6.60 6.97 18.06
C ASN A 130 -6.30 8.32 17.41
N PHE A 131 -5.32 8.38 16.53
CA PHE A 131 -4.98 9.61 15.81
C PHE A 131 -5.75 9.74 14.48
N PHE A 132 -5.87 8.65 13.71
CA PHE A 132 -6.39 8.73 12.35
C PHE A 132 -7.91 8.60 12.26
N ILE A 133 -8.55 7.77 13.08
CA ILE A 133 -10.00 7.52 12.99
C ILE A 133 -10.84 8.79 13.09
N PRO A 134 -10.57 9.74 14.03
CA PRO A 134 -11.34 10.99 14.08
C PRO A 134 -11.29 11.79 12.78
N ILE A 135 -10.14 11.79 12.09
CA ILE A 135 -9.98 12.48 10.79
C ILE A 135 -10.80 11.80 9.69
N PHE A 136 -10.86 10.45 9.71
CA PHE A 136 -11.63 9.69 8.75
C PHE A 136 -13.14 9.88 8.97
N GLU A 137 -13.59 9.82 10.22
CA GLU A 137 -14.99 10.04 10.60
C GLU A 137 -15.46 11.43 10.18
N GLU A 138 -14.68 12.49 10.45
CA GLU A 138 -14.99 13.86 10.01
C GLU A 138 -15.23 13.93 8.50
N ALA A 139 -14.36 13.31 7.70
CA ALA A 139 -14.50 13.31 6.25
C ALA A 139 -15.69 12.48 5.76
N LEU A 140 -15.95 11.31 6.37
CA LEU A 140 -17.09 10.46 6.04
C LEU A 140 -18.42 11.13 6.38
N GLU A 141 -18.51 11.76 7.56
CA GLU A 141 -19.69 12.52 7.99
C GLU A 141 -20.00 13.69 7.06
N ALA A 142 -18.97 14.42 6.61
CA ALA A 142 -19.12 15.53 5.67
C ALA A 142 -19.79 15.12 4.34
N TYR A 143 -19.61 13.84 3.94
CA TYR A 143 -20.24 13.25 2.76
C TYR A 143 -21.43 12.35 3.08
N GLN A 144 -21.87 12.30 4.34
CA GLN A 144 -22.99 11.47 4.82
C GLN A 144 -22.81 9.97 4.48
N LEU A 145 -21.60 9.46 4.65
CA LEU A 145 -21.23 8.08 4.36
C LEU A 145 -21.24 7.22 5.64
N PRO A 146 -21.43 5.89 5.52
CA PRO A 146 -21.31 4.96 6.64
C PRO A 146 -19.94 5.06 7.32
N LEU A 147 -19.95 5.17 8.66
CA LEU A 147 -18.73 5.38 9.44
C LEU A 147 -17.82 4.15 9.48
N GLU A 148 -18.35 2.96 9.27
CA GLU A 148 -17.55 1.73 9.16
C GLU A 148 -16.53 1.77 8.01
N LEU A 149 -16.74 2.61 7.00
CA LEU A 149 -15.77 2.86 5.92
C LEU A 149 -14.42 3.42 6.43
N LYS A 150 -14.36 3.94 7.67
CA LYS A 150 -13.12 4.32 8.35
C LYS A 150 -12.09 3.20 8.46
N TYR A 151 -12.51 1.95 8.29
CA TYR A 151 -11.62 0.80 8.33
C TYR A 151 -11.04 0.40 6.95
N LEU A 152 -11.41 1.11 5.85
CA LEU A 152 -10.75 0.90 4.55
C LEU A 152 -9.22 1.16 4.62
N PRO A 153 -8.71 2.23 5.27
CA PRO A 153 -7.26 2.42 5.40
C PRO A 153 -6.53 1.30 6.14
N ILE A 154 -7.22 0.47 6.91
CA ILE A 154 -6.64 -0.74 7.54
C ILE A 154 -6.21 -1.75 6.48
N ILE A 155 -7.08 -2.02 5.51
CA ILE A 155 -6.81 -2.99 4.44
C ILE A 155 -5.96 -2.39 3.31
N GLU A 156 -5.92 -1.07 3.17
CA GLU A 156 -5.17 -0.37 2.15
C GLU A 156 -3.69 -0.15 2.54
N SER A 157 -3.44 0.27 3.77
CA SER A 157 -2.12 0.74 4.19
C SER A 157 -1.71 0.30 5.59
N ALA A 158 -2.53 -0.49 6.30
CA ALA A 158 -2.37 -0.74 7.74
C ALA A 158 -2.16 0.58 8.52
N LEU A 159 -2.90 1.64 8.17
CA LEU A 159 -2.81 3.00 8.74
C LEU A 159 -1.45 3.69 8.59
N LYS A 160 -0.72 3.46 7.49
CA LYS A 160 0.57 4.11 7.22
C LYS A 160 0.42 5.27 6.22
N PRO A 161 0.66 6.53 6.62
CA PRO A 161 0.59 7.67 5.69
C PRO A 161 1.63 7.61 4.56
N ASN A 162 2.76 6.96 4.80
CA ASN A 162 3.86 6.87 3.85
C ASN A 162 3.86 5.59 3.00
N ALA A 163 2.85 4.73 3.15
CA ALA A 163 2.73 3.50 2.36
C ALA A 163 2.71 3.80 0.86
N VAL A 164 3.43 2.97 0.10
CA VAL A 164 3.45 3.01 -1.38
C VAL A 164 3.40 1.60 -1.90
N SER A 165 2.34 1.25 -2.62
CA SER A 165 2.17 -0.07 -3.22
C SER A 165 3.10 -0.30 -4.42
N ARG A 166 3.25 -1.55 -4.83
CA ARG A 166 3.99 -1.95 -6.05
C ARG A 166 3.44 -1.27 -7.31
N ALA A 167 2.14 -0.97 -7.33
CA ALA A 167 1.48 -0.27 -8.44
C ALA A 167 1.64 1.26 -8.39
N GLY A 168 2.21 1.82 -7.30
CA GLY A 168 2.41 3.26 -7.11
C GLY A 168 1.22 3.98 -6.48
N ALA A 169 0.26 3.26 -5.91
CA ALA A 169 -0.72 3.84 -5.00
C ALA A 169 -0.01 4.34 -3.73
N ALA A 170 -0.49 5.38 -3.08
CA ALA A 170 0.19 5.96 -1.93
C ALA A 170 -0.76 6.54 -0.88
N GLY A 171 -0.29 6.55 0.38
CA GLY A 171 -0.96 7.14 1.52
C GLY A 171 -1.93 6.19 2.22
N LEU A 172 -2.63 6.71 3.22
CA LEU A 172 -3.59 5.94 4.04
C LEU A 172 -4.67 5.25 3.19
N TRP A 173 -5.17 5.94 2.18
CA TRP A 173 -6.25 5.54 1.30
C TRP A 173 -5.78 4.93 -0.03
N GLN A 174 -4.47 4.73 -0.20
CA GLN A 174 -3.83 4.14 -1.38
C GLN A 174 -4.32 4.68 -2.74
N PHE A 175 -4.40 5.99 -2.85
CA PHE A 175 -4.75 6.62 -4.12
C PHE A 175 -3.70 6.38 -5.20
N MET A 176 -4.14 5.96 -6.38
CA MET A 176 -3.35 6.09 -7.60
C MET A 176 -3.17 7.57 -7.95
N ILE A 177 -2.05 7.93 -8.59
CA ILE A 177 -1.76 9.34 -8.94
C ILE A 177 -2.91 9.96 -9.77
N THR A 178 -3.45 9.23 -10.74
CA THR A 178 -4.54 9.74 -11.60
C THR A 178 -5.78 10.01 -10.76
N THR A 179 -6.25 9.01 -10.02
CA THR A 179 -7.44 9.13 -9.18
C THR A 179 -7.27 10.22 -8.12
N GLY A 180 -6.10 10.28 -7.45
CA GLY A 180 -5.84 11.35 -6.49
C GLY A 180 -5.97 12.76 -7.09
N LYS A 181 -5.44 12.97 -8.30
CA LYS A 181 -5.58 14.25 -9.02
C LYS A 181 -7.01 14.53 -9.45
N ASP A 182 -7.74 13.53 -9.91
CA ASP A 182 -9.15 13.67 -10.32
C ASP A 182 -10.03 14.11 -9.12
N TYR A 183 -9.63 13.73 -7.88
CA TYR A 183 -10.27 14.14 -6.62
C TYR A 183 -9.56 15.31 -5.91
N GLY A 184 -8.76 16.10 -6.63
CA GLY A 184 -8.24 17.38 -6.19
C GLY A 184 -6.95 17.33 -5.37
N LEU A 185 -6.29 16.18 -5.24
CA LEU A 185 -5.02 16.07 -4.51
C LEU A 185 -3.85 16.60 -5.35
N GLU A 186 -3.03 17.45 -4.73
CA GLU A 186 -1.79 17.92 -5.33
C GLU A 186 -0.71 16.84 -5.23
N ILE A 187 -0.15 16.48 -6.38
CA ILE A 187 0.91 15.47 -6.48
C ILE A 187 2.00 15.97 -7.39
N ASN A 188 3.15 16.29 -6.81
CA ASN A 188 4.33 16.78 -7.52
C ASN A 188 5.63 16.30 -6.82
N SER A 189 6.79 16.88 -7.19
CA SER A 189 8.09 16.46 -6.64
C SER A 189 8.34 16.89 -5.18
N LEU A 190 7.62 17.89 -4.67
CA LEU A 190 7.74 18.40 -3.31
C LEU A 190 6.55 18.04 -2.43
N VAL A 191 5.36 17.92 -3.02
CA VAL A 191 4.11 17.65 -2.30
C VAL A 191 3.46 16.41 -2.86
N ASP A 192 2.96 15.54 -1.97
CA ASP A 192 2.13 14.37 -2.29
C ASP A 192 0.97 14.29 -1.29
N GLU A 193 -0.14 14.97 -1.62
CA GLU A 193 -1.31 15.08 -0.73
C GLU A 193 -2.08 13.76 -0.56
N ARG A 194 -1.72 12.71 -1.29
CA ARG A 194 -2.22 11.35 -1.02
C ARG A 194 -1.78 10.85 0.36
N ARG A 195 -0.68 11.40 0.89
CA ARG A 195 -0.15 11.09 2.22
C ARG A 195 -0.71 11.99 3.32
N ASP A 196 -1.34 13.10 2.97
CA ASP A 196 -1.99 13.99 3.92
C ASP A 196 -3.24 13.33 4.50
N PRO A 197 -3.31 13.06 5.81
CA PRO A 197 -4.44 12.34 6.40
C PRO A 197 -5.79 13.02 6.16
N LEU A 198 -5.84 14.35 6.29
CA LEU A 198 -7.08 15.11 6.14
C LEU A 198 -7.51 15.19 4.68
N LYS A 199 -6.63 15.67 3.79
CA LYS A 199 -6.95 15.87 2.37
C LYS A 199 -7.27 14.57 1.66
N ALA A 200 -6.48 13.51 1.93
CA ALA A 200 -6.74 12.20 1.36
C ALA A 200 -8.07 11.61 1.85
N SER A 201 -8.47 11.85 3.10
CA SER A 201 -9.75 11.37 3.64
C SER A 201 -10.94 12.05 2.97
N TYR A 202 -10.91 13.37 2.78
CA TYR A 202 -11.95 14.08 2.04
C TYR A 202 -12.02 13.65 0.57
N ALA A 203 -10.87 13.43 -0.09
CA ALA A 203 -10.83 12.90 -1.45
C ALA A 203 -11.42 11.47 -1.52
N ALA A 204 -11.11 10.61 -0.54
CA ALA A 204 -11.65 9.25 -0.46
C ALA A 204 -13.16 9.24 -0.21
N ALA A 205 -13.65 10.05 0.72
CA ALA A 205 -15.07 10.20 0.98
C ALA A 205 -15.83 10.68 -0.28
N HIS A 206 -15.27 11.64 -1.01
CA HIS A 206 -15.84 12.08 -2.29
C HIS A 206 -15.86 10.93 -3.32
N TYR A 207 -14.75 10.20 -3.48
CA TYR A 207 -14.68 9.06 -4.41
C TYR A 207 -15.68 7.95 -4.04
N LEU A 208 -15.78 7.59 -2.76
CA LEU A 208 -16.75 6.61 -2.26
C LEU A 208 -18.20 7.05 -2.50
N SER A 209 -18.50 8.34 -2.30
CA SER A 209 -19.80 8.92 -2.63
C SER A 209 -20.14 8.77 -4.11
N ASP A 210 -19.19 9.03 -5.01
CA ASP A 210 -19.39 8.89 -6.45
C ASP A 210 -19.56 7.42 -6.87
N LEU A 211 -18.82 6.50 -6.25
CA LEU A 211 -19.01 5.07 -6.47
C LEU A 211 -20.40 4.60 -5.99
N TYR A 212 -20.88 5.13 -4.87
CA TYR A 212 -22.21 4.79 -4.36
C TYR A 212 -23.33 5.27 -5.29
N LYS A 213 -23.21 6.43 -5.90
CA LYS A 213 -24.14 6.90 -6.95
C LYS A 213 -24.24 5.95 -8.15
N ILE A 214 -23.15 5.20 -8.44
CA ILE A 214 -23.10 4.24 -9.57
C ILE A 214 -23.75 2.91 -9.19
N PHE A 215 -23.40 2.38 -8.01
CA PHE A 215 -23.74 0.99 -7.66
C PHE A 215 -24.93 0.87 -6.70
N ASN A 216 -25.15 1.87 -5.83
CA ASN A 216 -26.16 1.87 -4.77
C ASN A 216 -26.11 0.61 -3.87
N ASP A 217 -24.92 0.02 -3.73
CA ASP A 217 -24.59 -1.16 -2.93
C ASP A 217 -23.17 -1.01 -2.38
N TRP A 218 -23.02 -1.10 -1.06
CA TRP A 218 -21.72 -0.82 -0.44
C TRP A 218 -20.67 -1.90 -0.70
N ASN A 219 -21.04 -3.17 -0.80
CA ASN A 219 -20.08 -4.22 -1.12
C ASN A 219 -19.53 -4.05 -2.53
N LEU A 220 -20.38 -3.63 -3.48
CA LEU A 220 -19.94 -3.27 -4.83
C LEU A 220 -19.09 -2.00 -4.84
N VAL A 221 -19.39 -1.00 -3.99
CA VAL A 221 -18.60 0.22 -3.83
C VAL A 221 -17.20 -0.11 -3.31
N ILE A 222 -17.09 -0.91 -2.25
CA ILE A 222 -15.82 -1.35 -1.68
C ILE A 222 -15.02 -2.12 -2.72
N ALA A 223 -15.62 -3.06 -3.43
CA ALA A 223 -14.96 -3.79 -4.52
C ALA A 223 -14.52 -2.86 -5.67
N ALA A 224 -15.36 -1.85 -6.02
CA ALA A 224 -15.04 -0.87 -7.05
C ALA A 224 -13.93 0.10 -6.64
N TYR A 225 -13.80 0.41 -5.36
CA TYR A 225 -12.70 1.19 -4.83
C TYR A 225 -11.34 0.53 -5.14
N ASN A 226 -11.26 -0.79 -4.95
CA ASN A 226 -10.05 -1.59 -5.24
C ASN A 226 -9.76 -1.71 -6.74
N CYS A 227 -10.73 -2.19 -7.55
CA CYS A 227 -10.44 -2.55 -8.95
C CYS A 227 -11.01 -1.59 -10.00
N GLY A 228 -11.66 -0.53 -9.57
CA GLY A 228 -12.31 0.46 -10.42
C GLY A 228 -13.71 0.06 -10.91
N PRO A 229 -14.61 1.05 -11.10
CA PRO A 229 -16.02 0.80 -11.45
C PRO A 229 -16.20 0.06 -12.78
N ALA A 230 -15.30 0.25 -13.75
CA ALA A 230 -15.37 -0.45 -15.03
C ALA A 230 -15.16 -1.97 -14.89
N THR A 231 -14.37 -2.42 -13.92
CA THR A 231 -14.14 -3.84 -13.66
C THR A 231 -15.37 -4.48 -13.04
N ILE A 232 -15.99 -3.82 -12.06
CA ILE A 232 -17.24 -4.26 -11.45
C ILE A 232 -18.37 -4.36 -12.48
N ASN A 233 -18.55 -3.34 -13.32
CA ASN A 233 -19.54 -3.38 -14.40
C ASN A 233 -19.32 -4.56 -15.37
N LYS A 234 -18.08 -4.92 -15.68
CA LYS A 234 -17.78 -6.11 -16.47
C LYS A 234 -18.16 -7.41 -15.75
N ALA A 235 -17.92 -7.49 -14.43
CA ALA A 235 -18.31 -8.64 -13.62
C ALA A 235 -19.84 -8.78 -13.55
N ILE A 236 -20.58 -7.70 -13.31
CA ILE A 236 -22.05 -7.64 -13.35
C ILE A 236 -22.58 -8.12 -14.71
N HIS A 237 -21.99 -7.64 -15.82
CA HIS A 237 -22.39 -8.09 -17.16
C HIS A 237 -22.16 -9.59 -17.37
N ARG A 238 -21.03 -10.14 -16.88
CA ARG A 238 -20.75 -11.59 -16.96
C ARG A 238 -21.69 -12.42 -16.09
N ALA A 239 -22.17 -11.85 -15.00
CA ALA A 239 -23.14 -12.44 -14.09
C ALA A 239 -24.60 -12.19 -14.53
N ASN A 240 -24.87 -11.94 -15.82
CA ASN A 240 -26.20 -11.69 -16.38
C ASN A 240 -26.95 -10.50 -15.73
N GLY A 241 -26.24 -9.49 -15.24
CA GLY A 241 -26.82 -8.30 -14.66
C GLY A 241 -27.04 -8.34 -13.15
N GLU A 242 -26.60 -9.42 -12.47
CA GLU A 242 -26.66 -9.52 -11.01
C GLU A 242 -25.81 -8.42 -10.35
N LYS A 243 -26.38 -7.72 -9.37
CA LYS A 243 -25.76 -6.61 -8.62
C LYS A 243 -25.48 -6.97 -7.15
N ASP A 244 -25.23 -8.20 -6.87
CA ASP A 244 -24.84 -8.71 -5.56
C ASP A 244 -23.34 -9.10 -5.62
N TYR A 245 -22.55 -8.63 -4.65
CA TYR A 245 -21.12 -8.90 -4.60
C TYR A 245 -20.81 -10.40 -4.62
N TRP A 246 -21.51 -11.20 -3.81
CA TRP A 246 -21.24 -12.62 -3.70
C TRP A 246 -21.66 -13.42 -4.95
N LYS A 247 -22.63 -12.90 -5.72
CA LYS A 247 -23.02 -13.49 -7.01
C LYS A 247 -22.05 -13.13 -8.13
N ILE A 248 -21.45 -11.93 -8.11
CA ILE A 248 -20.43 -11.54 -9.10
C ILE A 248 -19.03 -12.00 -8.71
N TYR A 249 -18.84 -12.50 -7.50
CA TYR A 249 -17.57 -12.93 -6.92
C TYR A 249 -16.70 -13.78 -7.86
N PRO A 250 -17.21 -14.85 -8.53
CA PRO A 250 -16.41 -15.68 -9.45
C PRO A 250 -15.85 -14.92 -10.66
N TYR A 251 -16.43 -13.76 -10.98
CA TYR A 251 -16.04 -12.95 -12.14
C TYR A 251 -15.09 -11.79 -11.77
N LEU A 252 -14.80 -11.61 -10.49
CA LEU A 252 -13.90 -10.59 -9.98
C LEU A 252 -12.43 -11.01 -10.13
N PRO A 253 -11.48 -10.05 -10.23
CA PRO A 253 -10.05 -10.34 -10.06
C PRO A 253 -9.77 -11.00 -8.70
N ARG A 254 -8.76 -11.86 -8.60
CA ARG A 254 -8.41 -12.58 -7.35
C ARG A 254 -8.24 -11.63 -6.17
N GLU A 255 -7.45 -10.57 -6.34
CA GLU A 255 -7.23 -9.53 -5.32
C GLU A 255 -8.55 -8.90 -4.84
N THR A 256 -9.46 -8.58 -5.75
CA THR A 256 -10.76 -7.95 -5.42
C THR A 256 -11.71 -8.92 -4.70
N ARG A 257 -11.57 -10.24 -4.93
CA ARG A 257 -12.34 -11.26 -4.19
C ARG A 257 -12.03 -11.25 -2.70
N GLY A 258 -10.78 -10.99 -2.32
CA GLY A 258 -10.37 -10.88 -0.91
C GLY A 258 -10.72 -9.54 -0.27
N TYR A 259 -11.04 -8.51 -1.05
CA TYR A 259 -11.09 -7.15 -0.54
C TYR A 259 -12.30 -6.86 0.37
N VAL A 260 -13.52 -7.27 -0.02
CA VAL A 260 -14.70 -7.15 0.85
C VAL A 260 -14.61 -8.07 2.09
N PRO A 261 -14.22 -9.35 1.98
CA PRO A 261 -13.96 -10.17 3.16
C PRO A 261 -12.92 -9.56 4.12
N ALA A 262 -11.84 -8.99 3.59
CA ALA A 262 -10.82 -8.29 4.39
C ALA A 262 -11.41 -7.07 5.12
N PHE A 263 -12.28 -6.30 4.46
CA PHE A 263 -12.97 -5.17 5.07
C PHE A 263 -13.90 -5.60 6.22
N ILE A 264 -14.68 -6.66 6.02
CA ILE A 264 -15.54 -7.22 7.07
C ILE A 264 -14.69 -7.69 8.25
N ALA A 265 -13.61 -8.41 7.97
CA ALA A 265 -12.70 -8.91 9.01
C ALA A 265 -11.95 -7.78 9.73
N ALA A 266 -11.60 -6.68 9.05
CA ALA A 266 -11.03 -5.49 9.69
C ALA A 266 -12.01 -4.84 10.66
N ASN A 267 -13.28 -4.65 10.27
CA ASN A 267 -14.34 -4.17 11.16
C ASN A 267 -14.48 -5.06 12.39
N TYR A 268 -14.49 -6.37 12.20
CA TYR A 268 -14.55 -7.35 13.28
C TYR A 268 -13.34 -7.23 14.22
N ALA A 269 -12.12 -7.30 13.68
CA ALA A 269 -10.88 -7.33 14.46
C ALA A 269 -10.66 -6.03 15.24
N MET A 270 -10.96 -4.88 14.64
CA MET A 270 -10.84 -3.56 15.29
C MET A 270 -11.90 -3.32 16.36
N THR A 271 -13.02 -4.05 16.33
CA THR A 271 -14.07 -3.95 17.35
C THR A 271 -13.89 -4.98 18.46
N TYR A 272 -13.57 -6.22 18.12
CA TYR A 272 -13.49 -7.34 19.07
C TYR A 272 -12.06 -7.73 19.45
N TYR A 273 -11.11 -6.79 19.38
CA TYR A 273 -9.70 -7.06 19.71
C TYR A 273 -9.48 -7.53 21.15
N CYS A 274 -10.29 -7.02 22.11
CA CYS A 274 -10.21 -7.44 23.51
C CYS A 274 -10.53 -8.92 23.67
N GLU A 275 -11.57 -9.41 23.00
CA GLU A 275 -12.02 -10.80 23.05
C GLU A 275 -10.99 -11.76 22.44
N HIS A 276 -10.12 -11.22 21.59
CA HIS A 276 -8.99 -11.94 21.01
C HIS A 276 -7.68 -11.72 21.78
N ASN A 277 -7.72 -11.09 22.96
CA ASN A 277 -6.55 -10.77 23.79
C ASN A 277 -5.48 -9.94 23.02
N ILE A 278 -5.89 -8.98 22.21
CA ILE A 278 -4.97 -8.09 21.50
C ILE A 278 -4.89 -6.76 22.26
N CYS A 279 -3.69 -6.41 22.72
CA CYS A 279 -3.43 -5.12 23.36
C CYS A 279 -3.15 -4.05 22.32
N PRO A 280 -3.86 -2.91 22.32
CA PRO A 280 -3.47 -1.75 21.52
C PRO A 280 -2.07 -1.26 21.90
N MET A 281 -1.27 -0.83 20.93
CA MET A 281 -0.06 -0.05 21.24
C MET A 281 -0.44 1.33 21.74
N GLN A 282 0.39 1.90 22.61
CA GLN A 282 0.25 3.30 23.03
C GLN A 282 0.74 4.20 21.88
N CYS A 283 -0.02 5.24 21.57
CA CYS A 283 0.32 6.23 20.55
C CYS A 283 0.58 7.57 21.22
N GLU A 284 1.80 8.07 21.10
CA GLU A 284 2.22 9.36 21.64
C GLU A 284 1.99 10.54 20.67
N LEU A 285 1.44 10.27 19.47
CA LEU A 285 1.06 11.34 18.56
C LEU A 285 0.01 12.25 19.22
N PRO A 286 0.18 13.59 19.14
CA PRO A 286 -0.70 14.52 19.83
C PRO A 286 -2.11 14.47 19.25
N VAL A 287 -3.09 14.22 20.09
CA VAL A 287 -4.52 14.18 19.71
C VAL A 287 -5.01 15.55 19.22
N LYS A 288 -4.45 16.65 19.77
CA LYS A 288 -4.80 18.00 19.36
C LYS A 288 -3.65 18.64 18.61
N THR A 289 -3.88 18.91 17.34
CA THR A 289 -2.96 19.64 16.46
C THR A 289 -3.71 20.78 15.79
N ASP A 290 -2.97 21.78 15.37
CA ASP A 290 -3.49 22.88 14.56
C ASP A 290 -2.52 23.18 13.41
N THR A 291 -2.86 24.11 12.52
CA THR A 291 -2.06 24.43 11.34
C THR A 291 -1.71 25.91 11.28
N VAL A 292 -0.48 26.20 10.87
CA VAL A 292 -0.06 27.55 10.47
C VAL A 292 0.17 27.59 8.97
N MET A 293 -0.30 28.66 8.31
CA MET A 293 -0.07 28.87 6.88
C MET A 293 1.25 29.59 6.65
N VAL A 294 2.14 29.01 5.85
CA VAL A 294 3.41 29.64 5.47
C VAL A 294 3.36 30.07 4.00
N ASN A 295 3.90 31.25 3.72
CA ASN A 295 3.94 31.88 2.39
C ASN A 295 5.38 32.03 1.84
N ARG A 296 6.37 31.41 2.50
CA ARG A 296 7.76 31.29 2.08
C ARG A 296 8.18 29.85 2.15
N ASP A 297 9.12 29.45 1.28
CA ASP A 297 9.70 28.11 1.37
C ASP A 297 10.40 27.91 2.70
N ILE A 298 10.17 26.74 3.31
CA ILE A 298 10.77 26.39 4.59
C ILE A 298 11.09 24.89 4.61
N HIS A 299 12.15 24.53 5.31
CA HIS A 299 12.51 23.13 5.58
C HIS A 299 12.11 22.77 7.00
N LEU A 300 11.51 21.58 7.22
CA LEU A 300 11.06 21.16 8.55
C LEU A 300 12.20 21.17 9.59
N SER A 301 13.46 20.92 9.18
CA SER A 301 14.61 21.04 10.07
C SER A 301 14.82 22.46 10.61
N GLN A 302 14.45 23.52 9.86
CA GLN A 302 14.55 24.89 10.37
C GLN A 302 13.63 25.11 11.57
N ILE A 303 12.42 24.52 11.50
CA ILE A 303 11.44 24.57 12.59
C ILE A 303 11.93 23.72 13.77
N SER A 304 12.36 22.49 13.48
CA SER A 304 12.86 21.55 14.49
C SER A 304 14.01 22.13 15.30
N GLU A 305 15.03 22.67 14.61
CA GLU A 305 16.25 23.18 15.26
C GLU A 305 16.02 24.48 16.06
N ILE A 306 15.14 25.37 15.61
CA ILE A 306 14.89 26.65 16.31
C ILE A 306 13.88 26.46 17.44
N LEU A 307 12.87 25.64 17.26
CA LEU A 307 11.82 25.44 18.27
C LEU A 307 12.10 24.26 19.21
N ASP A 308 13.20 23.54 19.00
CA ASP A 308 13.53 22.30 19.73
C ASP A 308 12.35 21.31 19.71
N ILE A 309 11.86 21.04 18.49
CA ILE A 309 10.79 20.07 18.23
C ILE A 309 11.41 18.87 17.52
N ASP A 310 11.04 17.67 17.93
CA ASP A 310 11.50 16.47 17.24
C ASP A 310 11.12 16.51 15.76
N LEU A 311 12.11 16.34 14.88
CA LEU A 311 11.93 16.36 13.43
C LEU A 311 11.02 15.22 12.95
N GLU A 312 11.09 14.05 13.59
CA GLU A 312 10.25 12.90 13.23
C GLU A 312 8.78 13.16 13.60
N MET A 313 8.52 13.90 14.71
CA MET A 313 7.19 14.39 15.04
C MET A 313 6.66 15.32 13.94
N LEU A 314 7.45 16.30 13.50
CA LEU A 314 7.06 17.23 12.43
C LEU A 314 6.79 16.49 11.11
N ARG A 315 7.62 15.50 10.76
CA ARG A 315 7.41 14.66 9.58
C ARG A 315 6.13 13.83 9.68
N SER A 316 5.88 13.24 10.84
CA SER A 316 4.70 12.41 11.10
C SER A 316 3.40 13.22 11.01
N LEU A 317 3.42 14.49 11.43
CA LEU A 317 2.30 15.40 11.32
C LEU A 317 2.14 16.01 9.92
N ASN A 318 3.20 15.97 9.09
CA ASN A 318 3.26 16.62 7.77
C ASN A 318 3.76 15.64 6.66
N PRO A 319 3.19 14.44 6.53
CA PRO A 319 3.74 13.39 5.66
C PRO A 319 3.61 13.71 4.17
N SER A 320 2.83 14.73 3.80
CA SER A 320 2.67 15.18 2.41
C SER A 320 3.89 15.91 1.86
N TYR A 321 4.75 16.48 2.73
CA TYR A 321 5.93 17.20 2.28
C TYR A 321 7.10 16.28 2.03
N ARG A 322 7.39 16.08 0.75
CA ARG A 322 8.53 15.27 0.32
C ARG A 322 9.82 16.05 0.57
N ARG A 323 10.87 15.34 1.02
CA ARG A 323 12.20 15.94 1.28
C ARG A 323 12.17 17.07 2.33
N ASP A 324 11.19 17.05 3.23
CA ASP A 324 11.01 18.03 4.32
C ASP A 324 10.87 19.51 3.86
N VAL A 325 10.58 19.75 2.59
CA VAL A 325 10.43 21.10 2.03
C VAL A 325 8.95 21.45 1.87
N VAL A 326 8.54 22.53 2.53
CA VAL A 326 7.21 23.14 2.41
C VAL A 326 7.31 24.29 1.38
N PRO A 327 6.67 24.18 0.20
CA PRO A 327 6.86 25.12 -0.90
C PRO A 327 5.96 26.37 -0.78
N GLY A 328 6.10 27.15 0.29
CA GLY A 328 5.26 28.31 0.58
C GLY A 328 5.33 29.42 -0.47
N ASN A 329 6.46 29.56 -1.19
CA ASN A 329 6.60 30.52 -2.29
C ASN A 329 5.70 30.19 -3.49
N THR A 330 5.34 28.92 -3.70
CA THR A 330 4.49 28.50 -4.81
C THR A 330 3.03 28.80 -4.51
N LYS A 331 2.59 28.50 -3.32
CA LYS A 331 1.27 28.82 -2.74
C LYS A 331 1.35 28.76 -1.22
N PRO A 332 0.49 29.50 -0.50
CA PRO A 332 0.39 29.33 0.95
C PRO A 332 0.17 27.85 1.29
N SER A 333 1.03 27.31 2.16
CA SER A 333 1.05 25.89 2.50
C SER A 333 0.89 25.67 4.00
N PRO A 334 0.04 24.74 4.46
CA PRO A 334 -0.17 24.50 5.88
C PRO A 334 0.98 23.68 6.48
N ILE A 335 1.37 23.99 7.69
CA ILE A 335 2.23 23.15 8.53
C ILE A 335 1.46 22.81 9.79
N ARG A 336 1.35 21.53 10.10
CA ARG A 336 0.66 21.00 11.27
C ARG A 336 1.64 20.82 12.43
N MET A 337 1.30 21.35 13.58
CA MET A 337 2.08 21.26 14.82
C MET A 337 1.14 21.26 16.04
N LEU A 338 1.71 21.16 17.25
CA LEU A 338 0.97 21.45 18.48
C LEU A 338 0.52 22.92 18.51
N PRO A 339 -0.62 23.25 19.10
CA PRO A 339 -1.07 24.66 19.22
C PRO A 339 -0.05 25.54 19.90
N THR A 340 0.66 25.05 20.93
CA THR A 340 1.74 25.74 21.62
C THR A 340 2.92 26.06 20.71
N ASP A 341 3.26 25.14 19.83
CA ASP A 341 4.38 25.31 18.90
C ASP A 341 4.04 26.26 17.76
N ILE A 342 2.77 26.35 17.37
CA ILE A 342 2.30 27.35 16.41
C ILE A 342 2.53 28.75 16.94
N THR A 343 2.20 29.02 18.21
CA THR A 343 2.47 30.31 18.82
C THR A 343 3.97 30.64 18.80
N ARG A 344 4.80 29.69 19.21
CA ARG A 344 6.27 29.82 19.17
C ARG A 344 6.79 30.04 17.74
N PHE A 345 6.20 29.37 16.76
CA PHE A 345 6.55 29.54 15.34
C PHE A 345 6.23 30.96 14.87
N ILE A 346 5.05 31.51 15.21
CA ILE A 346 4.64 32.85 14.80
C ILE A 346 5.60 33.91 15.40
N ASP A 347 5.96 33.76 16.68
CA ASP A 347 6.86 34.67 17.37
C ASP A 347 8.28 34.66 16.78
N GLN A 348 8.76 33.51 16.33
CA GLN A 348 10.14 33.30 15.86
C GLN A 348 10.25 33.11 14.34
N GLN A 349 9.18 33.34 13.57
CA GLN A 349 9.12 32.96 12.18
C GLN A 349 10.27 33.52 11.31
N ASN A 350 10.72 34.73 11.53
CA ASN A 350 11.81 35.34 10.78
C ASN A 350 13.14 34.61 11.04
N THR A 351 13.44 34.31 12.30
CA THR A 351 14.62 33.51 12.68
C THR A 351 14.59 32.16 12.07
N ILE A 352 13.42 31.47 12.06
CA ILE A 352 13.23 30.17 11.46
C ILE A 352 13.48 30.22 9.96
N TYR A 353 12.92 31.20 9.24
CA TYR A 353 13.11 31.35 7.80
C TYR A 353 14.57 31.60 7.38
N GLU A 354 15.35 32.28 8.23
CA GLU A 354 16.75 32.61 7.96
C GLU A 354 17.70 31.47 8.33
N HIS A 355 17.30 30.61 9.28
CA HIS A 355 18.15 29.56 9.82
C HIS A 355 18.57 28.56 8.73
N ARG A 356 19.83 28.49 8.42
CA ARG A 356 20.45 27.56 7.43
C ARG A 356 19.71 27.51 6.06
N ALA A 357 18.98 28.57 5.68
CA ALA A 357 18.15 28.58 4.48
C ALA A 357 18.97 28.31 3.20
N SER A 358 20.15 28.87 3.09
CA SER A 358 21.06 28.66 1.93
C SER A 358 21.55 27.22 1.80
N GLU A 359 21.60 26.46 2.89
CA GLU A 359 22.02 25.07 2.93
C GLU A 359 20.84 24.13 2.64
N LEU A 360 19.70 24.33 3.35
CA LEU A 360 18.56 23.44 3.37
C LEU A 360 17.63 23.63 2.17
N LEU A 361 17.50 24.84 1.65
CA LEU A 361 16.58 25.20 0.54
C LEU A 361 17.32 25.31 -0.81
N THR A 362 18.44 24.62 -1.00
CA THR A 362 19.16 24.62 -2.28
C THR A 362 18.26 24.24 -3.44
N LYS A 363 18.17 25.13 -4.46
CA LYS A 363 17.52 25.05 -5.79
C LYS A 363 16.58 23.81 -6.04
N ARG A 364 15.55 23.69 -5.26
CA ARG A 364 14.54 22.66 -5.44
C ARG A 364 13.31 23.29 -6.10
N SER A 365 13.20 23.13 -7.42
CA SER A 365 11.99 23.55 -8.15
C SER A 365 10.93 22.44 -8.13
N THR A 366 9.68 22.85 -8.07
CA THR A 366 8.54 21.94 -8.23
C THR A 366 8.52 21.36 -9.63
N VAL A 367 8.48 20.05 -9.76
CA VAL A 367 8.30 19.35 -11.03
C VAL A 367 6.96 18.63 -11.01
N ALA A 368 6.10 18.92 -11.96
CA ALA A 368 4.83 18.22 -12.12
C ALA A 368 5.07 16.74 -12.45
N VAL A 369 4.42 15.84 -11.69
CA VAL A 369 4.44 14.42 -12.01
C VAL A 369 3.41 14.17 -13.10
N THR A 370 3.89 13.92 -14.33
CA THR A 370 3.04 13.48 -15.44
C THR A 370 3.10 11.96 -15.56
N ILE A 371 1.93 11.34 -15.67
CA ILE A 371 1.85 9.90 -15.95
C ILE A 371 1.93 9.74 -17.46
N ASP A 372 2.98 9.06 -17.92
CA ASP A 372 3.02 8.59 -19.30
C ASP A 372 2.15 7.33 -19.40
N ASN A 373 0.91 7.51 -19.86
CA ASN A 373 -0.07 6.42 -20.07
C ASN A 373 0.36 5.42 -21.16
N SER A 374 1.61 5.46 -21.62
CA SER A 374 2.12 4.57 -22.67
C SER A 374 2.25 3.10 -22.24
N TYR A 375 2.22 2.79 -20.95
CA TYR A 375 2.37 1.41 -20.43
C TYR A 375 1.08 0.58 -20.37
N SER A 376 -0.10 1.18 -20.55
CA SER A 376 -1.41 0.52 -20.39
C SER A 376 -1.94 -0.22 -21.62
N ARG A 377 -1.14 -0.38 -22.71
CA ARG A 377 -1.59 -1.08 -23.92
C ARG A 377 -0.76 -2.32 -24.25
N LYS A 378 -0.80 -3.31 -23.39
CA LYS A 378 -0.40 -4.69 -23.79
C LYS A 378 -1.33 -5.69 -23.12
N SER A 379 -2.53 -5.86 -23.63
CA SER A 379 -3.18 -7.17 -23.88
C SER A 379 -4.58 -6.96 -24.43
N SER A 380 -4.76 -7.14 -25.69
CA SER A 380 -5.90 -7.85 -26.26
C SER A 380 -5.61 -8.16 -27.72
N LYS A 381 -5.26 -9.41 -27.98
CA LYS A 381 -5.45 -10.01 -29.31
C LYS A 381 -6.95 -10.23 -29.48
N GLY A 382 -7.52 -9.65 -30.56
CA GLY A 382 -8.79 -10.17 -30.99
C GLY A 382 -9.64 -9.21 -31.82
N ARG A 383 -9.63 -9.45 -33.10
CA ARG A 383 -10.68 -9.26 -34.12
C ARG A 383 -10.60 -8.01 -34.99
N ARG A 384 -10.30 -8.34 -36.23
CA ARG A 384 -10.31 -7.45 -37.40
C ARG A 384 -11.69 -6.82 -37.62
N SER A 385 -11.71 -5.50 -37.71
CA SER A 385 -12.67 -4.76 -38.52
C SER A 385 -11.89 -3.83 -39.45
N ARG A 386 -12.11 -3.98 -40.75
CA ARG A 386 -11.54 -3.13 -41.78
C ARG A 386 -12.30 -1.81 -41.79
N THR A 387 -11.60 -0.70 -41.65
CA THR A 387 -11.99 0.57 -42.29
C THR A 387 -10.75 1.42 -42.60
N TYR A 388 -10.84 2.12 -43.68
CA TYR A 388 -9.92 2.72 -44.60
C TYR A 388 -9.12 3.95 -44.07
N ASN A 389 -7.82 3.94 -44.33
CA ASN A 389 -6.86 5.02 -44.63
C ASN A 389 -6.82 6.38 -43.90
N ARG A 390 -5.69 6.68 -43.25
CA ARG A 390 -4.79 7.76 -43.70
C ARG A 390 -3.38 7.55 -43.11
N LYS A 391 -2.37 7.60 -43.98
CA LYS A 391 -0.95 7.40 -43.67
C LYS A 391 -0.38 8.59 -42.91
N SER A 392 0.21 8.31 -41.72
CA SER A 392 1.38 9.03 -41.24
C SER A 392 2.44 7.97 -40.87
N LYS A 393 3.60 8.02 -41.52
CA LYS A 393 4.73 7.10 -41.30
C LYS A 393 5.40 7.47 -39.99
N SER A 394 5.14 6.74 -38.91
CA SER A 394 6.05 6.67 -37.79
C SER A 394 7.04 5.52 -38.04
N LEU A 395 8.33 5.82 -38.02
CA LEU A 395 9.40 4.83 -38.14
C LEU A 395 9.37 3.87 -36.95
N ALA A 396 8.86 2.66 -37.15
CA ALA A 396 8.90 1.59 -36.17
C ALA A 396 10.34 1.19 -35.88
N SER A 397 10.79 1.33 -34.63
CA SER A 397 12.13 0.88 -34.19
C SER A 397 12.22 -0.63 -34.30
N LYS A 398 13.06 -1.13 -35.19
CA LYS A 398 13.32 -2.55 -35.37
C LYS A 398 14.37 -3.01 -34.32
N SER A 399 14.06 -4.06 -33.55
CA SER A 399 14.99 -4.67 -32.62
C SER A 399 15.24 -6.15 -32.91
N VAL A 400 16.42 -6.66 -32.60
CA VAL A 400 16.82 -8.06 -32.79
C VAL A 400 17.42 -8.64 -31.51
N THR A 401 17.29 -9.96 -31.32
CA THR A 401 17.89 -10.66 -30.18
C THR A 401 19.29 -11.13 -30.57
N ILE A 402 20.26 -10.86 -29.70
CA ILE A 402 21.66 -11.31 -29.87
C ILE A 402 21.71 -12.84 -29.70
N ARG A 403 22.28 -13.54 -30.69
CA ARG A 403 22.47 -14.98 -30.63
C ARG A 403 23.88 -15.31 -30.10
N LYS A 404 24.08 -16.52 -29.61
CA LYS A 404 25.42 -17.01 -29.18
C LYS A 404 26.38 -16.95 -30.38
N GLY A 405 27.51 -16.25 -30.22
CA GLY A 405 28.51 -16.03 -31.28
C GLY A 405 28.27 -14.77 -32.14
N ASP A 406 27.19 -13.99 -31.93
CA ASP A 406 27.00 -12.72 -32.63
C ASP A 406 28.04 -11.66 -32.19
N THR A 407 28.51 -10.89 -33.15
CA THR A 407 29.31 -9.65 -32.92
C THR A 407 28.50 -8.44 -33.35
N LEU A 408 28.81 -7.25 -32.80
CA LEU A 408 28.16 -6.00 -33.25
C LEU A 408 28.32 -5.77 -34.76
N GLY A 409 29.45 -6.17 -35.33
CA GLY A 409 29.70 -6.10 -36.78
C GLY A 409 28.78 -7.02 -37.58
N ALA A 410 28.63 -8.27 -37.16
CA ALA A 410 27.73 -9.24 -37.82
C ALA A 410 26.25 -8.81 -37.74
N ILE A 411 25.84 -8.30 -36.58
CA ILE A 411 24.47 -7.80 -36.38
C ILE A 411 24.23 -6.55 -37.25
N ALA A 412 25.19 -5.63 -37.30
CA ALA A 412 25.11 -4.41 -38.12
C ALA A 412 24.95 -4.77 -39.62
N LYS A 413 25.82 -5.65 -40.13
CA LYS A 413 25.79 -6.12 -41.52
C LYS A 413 24.47 -6.79 -41.87
N ARG A 414 23.98 -7.70 -41.03
CA ARG A 414 22.71 -8.44 -41.23
C ARG A 414 21.46 -7.54 -41.21
N ASN A 415 21.53 -6.38 -40.55
CA ASN A 415 20.41 -5.47 -40.43
C ASN A 415 20.58 -4.14 -41.21
N GLY A 416 21.57 -4.03 -42.09
CA GLY A 416 21.78 -2.87 -42.95
C GLY A 416 22.05 -1.59 -42.16
N THR A 417 22.81 -1.69 -41.06
CA THR A 417 23.20 -0.57 -40.19
C THR A 417 24.69 -0.60 -39.89
N THR A 418 25.20 0.36 -39.12
CA THR A 418 26.63 0.43 -38.73
C THR A 418 26.78 0.10 -37.24
N VAL A 419 27.99 -0.36 -36.85
CA VAL A 419 28.35 -0.60 -35.46
C VAL A 419 28.19 0.68 -34.62
N ALA A 420 28.57 1.81 -35.18
CA ALA A 420 28.45 3.13 -34.53
C ALA A 420 26.96 3.45 -34.23
N ASN A 421 26.07 3.16 -35.17
CA ASN A 421 24.63 3.37 -34.98
C ASN A 421 24.05 2.40 -33.93
N LEU A 422 24.47 1.12 -33.94
CA LEU A 422 24.04 0.16 -32.90
C LEU A 422 24.49 0.60 -31.51
N ARG A 423 25.72 1.08 -31.36
CA ARG A 423 26.22 1.61 -30.08
C ARG A 423 25.40 2.80 -29.61
N ARG A 424 25.15 3.78 -30.50
CA ARG A 424 24.37 5.00 -30.19
C ARG A 424 22.93 4.66 -29.78
N LEU A 425 22.26 3.75 -30.51
CA LEU A 425 20.87 3.39 -30.26
C LEU A 425 20.65 2.58 -28.97
N ASN A 426 21.71 1.94 -28.46
CA ASN A 426 21.60 1.02 -27.32
C ASN A 426 22.50 1.39 -26.13
N GLY A 427 23.20 2.53 -26.19
CA GLY A 427 24.09 2.97 -25.11
C GLY A 427 25.27 2.00 -24.86
N ILE A 428 25.78 1.33 -25.90
CA ILE A 428 26.88 0.36 -25.78
C ILE A 428 28.21 1.07 -25.94
N SER A 429 29.04 1.10 -24.89
CA SER A 429 30.41 1.56 -24.90
C SER A 429 31.35 0.35 -25.03
N GLY A 430 31.90 0.08 -26.21
CA GLY A 430 32.78 -1.08 -26.43
C GLY A 430 32.13 -2.15 -27.31
N ASN A 431 32.66 -3.39 -27.25
CA ASN A 431 32.22 -4.54 -28.08
C ASN A 431 31.42 -5.57 -27.29
N ASP A 432 31.24 -5.41 -25.99
CA ASP A 432 30.62 -6.40 -25.13
C ASP A 432 29.11 -6.45 -25.34
N ILE A 433 28.64 -7.57 -25.88
CA ILE A 433 27.24 -7.90 -26.04
C ILE A 433 26.97 -9.30 -25.51
N ARG A 434 25.80 -9.49 -24.85
CA ARG A 434 25.43 -10.78 -24.28
C ARG A 434 24.34 -11.45 -25.11
N ALA A 435 24.52 -12.73 -25.42
CA ALA A 435 23.49 -13.54 -26.08
C ALA A 435 22.20 -13.54 -25.24
N GLY A 436 21.04 -13.54 -25.92
CA GLY A 436 19.71 -13.44 -25.32
C GLY A 436 19.21 -11.99 -25.12
N LYS A 437 20.08 -10.98 -25.12
CA LYS A 437 19.66 -9.57 -24.98
C LYS A 437 19.11 -9.03 -26.31
N ARG A 438 18.10 -8.18 -26.27
CA ARG A 438 17.54 -7.49 -27.47
C ARG A 438 18.25 -6.14 -27.65
N ILE A 439 18.62 -5.83 -28.90
CA ILE A 439 19.19 -4.53 -29.28
C ILE A 439 18.38 -3.89 -30.43
N ARG A 440 18.32 -2.57 -30.41
CA ARG A 440 17.67 -1.78 -31.49
C ARG A 440 18.63 -1.70 -32.68
N VAL A 441 18.10 -1.91 -33.88
CA VAL A 441 18.88 -1.90 -35.12
C VAL A 441 18.47 -0.80 -36.08
N LYS A 442 17.29 -0.23 -35.90
CA LYS A 442 16.74 0.97 -36.55
C LYS A 442 15.85 1.73 -35.61
#